data_e8a76cc737d150f669f5ad6bbc5c7cb9
#
_entry.id   e8a76cc737d150f669f5ad6bbc5c7cb9
#
_cell.length_a   1.000
_cell.length_b   1.000
_cell.length_c   1.000
_cell.angle_alpha   90.00
_cell.angle_beta   90.00
_cell.angle_gamma   90.00
#
_symmetry.space_group_name_H-M   'P 1'
#
loop_
_entity.id
_entity.type
_entity.pdbx_description
1 polymer ?
#
loop_
_entity_poly.entity_id
_entity_poly.type
_entity_poly.pdbx_seq_one_letter_code
_entity_poly.pdbx_strand_id
1 'polypeptide(L)'
;MEELIDIYDSDRNRTGITVPREGAFMKEGQYMLYVLAIVQDLQGRYLITQRSLDKHWAAGWWEVTGGGVLSGETSVQAVVREVREEVGLDVTGQPLEPVYAYKNVDLESGDNYIVDIYHFHLDVSTDDVTLQDSEAIDCAFATWDEICALADEGKFLHFSRLRQALEGEGVL
;
A
#
# COMPACT_ATOMS: atom_id res chain seq x y z
N MET A 1 -21.47 -0.32 1.76
CA MET A 1 -21.31 -1.78 1.94
C MET A 1 -20.12 -2.02 2.86
N GLU A 2 -20.30 -2.85 3.85
CA GLU A 2 -19.26 -3.17 4.83
C GLU A 2 -18.17 -4.02 4.18
N GLU A 3 -16.92 -3.58 4.28
CA GLU A 3 -15.77 -4.35 3.80
C GLU A 3 -15.45 -5.47 4.80
N LEU A 4 -15.32 -6.68 4.29
CA LEU A 4 -14.92 -7.85 5.06
C LEU A 4 -13.47 -8.21 4.74
N ILE A 5 -12.72 -8.63 5.77
CA ILE A 5 -11.35 -9.11 5.63
C ILE A 5 -11.21 -10.50 6.23
N ASP A 6 -10.33 -11.30 5.66
CA ASP A 6 -9.93 -12.58 6.23
C ASP A 6 -8.80 -12.37 7.25
N ILE A 7 -8.82 -13.18 8.29
CA ILE A 7 -7.73 -13.23 9.28
C ILE A 7 -6.71 -14.28 8.85
N TYR A 8 -5.44 -13.91 8.90
CA TYR A 8 -4.29 -14.76 8.58
C TYR A 8 -3.53 -15.16 9.85
N ASP A 9 -2.89 -16.32 9.81
CA ASP A 9 -1.93 -16.73 10.84
C ASP A 9 -0.51 -16.17 10.55
N SER A 10 0.45 -16.49 11.43
CA SER A 10 1.84 -16.01 11.28
C SER A 10 2.56 -16.60 10.06
N ASP A 11 2.06 -17.69 9.48
CA ASP A 11 2.59 -18.34 8.29
C ASP A 11 1.85 -17.93 7.01
N ARG A 12 1.01 -16.87 7.10
CA ARG A 12 0.23 -16.31 5.98
C ARG A 12 -0.91 -17.21 5.49
N ASN A 13 -1.34 -18.14 6.29
CA ASN A 13 -2.49 -18.98 5.95
C ASN A 13 -3.78 -18.30 6.43
N ARG A 14 -4.84 -18.39 5.64
CA ARG A 14 -6.17 -17.99 6.08
C ARG A 14 -6.62 -18.89 7.22
N THR A 15 -7.11 -18.30 8.30
CA THR A 15 -7.60 -19.04 9.47
C THR A 15 -9.02 -19.56 9.30
N GLY A 16 -9.75 -19.10 8.27
CA GLY A 16 -11.18 -19.34 8.09
C GLY A 16 -12.08 -18.36 8.85
N ILE A 17 -11.49 -17.38 9.56
CA ILE A 17 -12.22 -16.32 10.24
C ILE A 17 -12.27 -15.09 9.34
N THR A 18 -13.48 -14.56 9.15
CA THR A 18 -13.72 -13.32 8.41
C THR A 18 -14.40 -12.31 9.34
N VAL A 19 -13.94 -11.08 9.33
CA VAL A 19 -14.46 -10.00 10.17
C VAL A 19 -14.67 -8.72 9.36
N PRO A 20 -15.54 -7.80 9.84
CA PRO A 20 -15.57 -6.45 9.29
C PRO A 20 -14.20 -5.77 9.44
N ARG A 21 -13.78 -5.03 8.41
CA ARG A 21 -12.52 -4.27 8.44
C ARG A 21 -12.58 -3.14 9.47
N GLU A 22 -13.70 -2.45 9.51
CA GLU A 22 -13.93 -1.39 10.49
C GLU A 22 -14.00 -1.94 11.91
N GLY A 23 -13.15 -1.44 12.78
CA GLY A 23 -13.06 -1.89 14.17
C GLY A 23 -12.40 -3.26 14.37
N ALA A 24 -11.78 -3.82 13.33
CA ALA A 24 -11.05 -5.09 13.45
C ALA A 24 -9.92 -4.98 14.47
N PHE A 25 -9.84 -5.97 15.35
CA PHE A 25 -8.81 -6.07 16.38
C PHE A 25 -8.15 -7.44 16.31
N MET A 26 -6.86 -7.46 15.98
CA MET A 26 -6.09 -8.71 15.86
C MET A 26 -5.49 -9.09 17.21
N LYS A 27 -5.72 -10.34 17.61
CA LYS A 27 -5.09 -10.96 18.78
C LYS A 27 -3.71 -11.50 18.40
N GLU A 28 -2.96 -11.96 19.41
CA GLU A 28 -1.70 -12.63 19.16
C GLU A 28 -1.85 -13.78 18.16
N GLY A 29 -0.98 -13.81 17.16
CA GLY A 29 -1.01 -14.82 16.09
C GLY A 29 -2.06 -14.57 14.99
N GLN A 30 -2.81 -13.46 15.07
CA GLN A 30 -3.75 -13.03 14.05
C GLN A 30 -3.23 -11.81 13.30
N TYR A 31 -3.45 -11.76 11.98
CA TYR A 31 -2.95 -10.70 11.11
C TYR A 31 -3.97 -10.32 10.05
N MET A 32 -4.05 -9.03 9.77
CA MET A 32 -4.63 -8.52 8.52
C MET A 32 -3.61 -8.61 7.40
N LEU A 33 -4.04 -8.53 6.14
CA LEU A 33 -3.14 -8.47 4.98
C LEU A 33 -3.38 -7.18 4.21
N TYR A 34 -2.30 -6.46 3.89
CA TYR A 34 -2.28 -5.25 3.09
C TYR A 34 -1.33 -5.38 1.91
N VAL A 35 -1.54 -4.54 0.92
CA VAL A 35 -0.64 -4.39 -0.23
C VAL A 35 -0.22 -2.94 -0.39
N LEU A 36 1.00 -2.72 -0.83
CA LEU A 36 1.52 -1.44 -1.29
C LEU A 36 2.09 -1.60 -2.70
N ALA A 37 1.89 -0.61 -3.55
CA ALA A 37 2.38 -0.60 -4.92
C ALA A 37 3.32 0.58 -5.15
N ILE A 38 4.59 0.29 -5.38
CA ILE A 38 5.56 1.25 -5.90
C ILE A 38 5.36 1.29 -7.41
N VAL A 39 4.94 2.43 -7.96
CA VAL A 39 4.83 2.66 -9.41
C VAL A 39 5.93 3.62 -9.82
N GLN A 40 6.81 3.17 -10.69
CA GLN A 40 7.96 3.92 -11.18
C GLN A 40 7.80 4.23 -12.67
N ASP A 41 8.03 5.49 -13.05
CA ASP A 41 7.98 5.91 -14.46
C ASP A 41 9.30 5.62 -15.20
N LEU A 42 9.35 5.93 -16.49
CA LEU A 42 10.54 5.72 -17.31
C LEU A 42 11.73 6.62 -16.94
N GLN A 43 11.51 7.68 -16.18
CA GLN A 43 12.55 8.57 -15.67
C GLN A 43 13.06 8.14 -14.29
N GLY A 44 12.57 7.02 -13.75
CA GLY A 44 12.95 6.52 -12.44
C GLY A 44 12.30 7.23 -11.27
N ARG A 45 11.22 8.00 -11.52
CA ARG A 45 10.46 8.68 -10.47
C ARG A 45 9.30 7.82 -9.99
N TYR A 46 8.87 8.05 -8.76
CA TYR A 46 7.86 7.25 -8.07
C TYR A 46 6.54 7.99 -7.96
N LEU A 47 5.45 7.29 -8.28
CA LEU A 47 4.11 7.82 -8.08
C LEU A 47 3.79 7.89 -6.59
N ILE A 48 3.52 9.09 -6.11
CA ILE A 48 3.03 9.34 -4.75
C ILE A 48 1.69 10.05 -4.79
N THR A 49 0.86 9.79 -3.81
CA THR A 49 -0.46 10.42 -3.65
C THR A 49 -0.54 11.10 -2.30
N GLN A 50 -1.25 12.23 -2.24
CA GLN A 50 -1.50 12.95 -1.00
C GLN A 50 -2.87 12.55 -0.45
N ARG A 51 -2.89 12.04 0.77
CA ARG A 51 -4.11 11.59 1.46
C ARG A 51 -5.09 12.73 1.64
N SER A 52 -6.38 12.43 1.48
CA SER A 52 -7.45 13.39 1.74
C SER A 52 -7.34 13.99 3.14
N LEU A 53 -7.67 15.26 3.26
CA LEU A 53 -7.68 15.99 4.54
C LEU A 53 -8.81 15.50 5.48
N ASP A 54 -9.78 14.78 4.95
CA ASP A 54 -10.89 14.19 5.72
C ASP A 54 -10.53 12.83 6.36
N LYS A 55 -9.33 12.31 6.11
CA LYS A 55 -8.87 11.07 6.74
C LYS A 55 -8.63 11.27 8.23
N HIS A 56 -9.06 10.31 9.05
CA HIS A 56 -8.86 10.36 10.50
C HIS A 56 -7.40 10.19 10.93
N TRP A 57 -6.60 9.55 10.08
CA TRP A 57 -5.19 9.29 10.35
C TRP A 57 -4.32 9.76 9.18
N ALA A 58 -3.21 10.42 9.50
CA ALA A 58 -2.22 10.94 8.55
C ALA A 58 -2.83 11.77 7.40
N ALA A 59 -3.85 12.59 7.71
CA ALA A 59 -4.48 13.49 6.74
C ALA A 59 -3.44 14.42 6.10
N GLY A 60 -3.46 14.52 4.77
CA GLY A 60 -2.53 15.37 4.02
C GLY A 60 -1.10 14.82 3.88
N TRP A 61 -0.81 13.65 4.44
CA TRP A 61 0.49 12.99 4.24
C TRP A 61 0.56 12.37 2.84
N TRP A 62 1.78 12.14 2.38
CA TRP A 62 2.05 11.46 1.12
C TRP A 62 2.35 9.98 1.32
N GLU A 63 2.00 9.18 0.33
CA GLU A 63 2.18 7.74 0.34
C GLU A 63 2.25 7.15 -1.07
N VAL A 64 2.64 5.88 -1.18
CA VAL A 64 2.37 5.10 -2.39
C VAL A 64 0.97 4.50 -2.29
N THR A 65 0.38 4.14 -3.44
CA THR A 65 -0.95 3.53 -3.45
C THR A 65 -0.96 2.15 -2.81
N GLY A 66 -2.07 1.78 -2.21
CA GLY A 66 -2.24 0.48 -1.56
C GLY A 66 -3.50 0.41 -0.73
N GLY A 67 -3.73 -0.73 -0.12
CA GLY A 67 -4.90 -0.93 0.73
C GLY A 67 -5.02 -2.34 1.28
N GLY A 68 -6.16 -2.62 1.91
CA GLY A 68 -6.44 -3.91 2.52
C GLY A 68 -6.85 -4.97 1.50
N VAL A 69 -6.39 -6.20 1.75
CA VAL A 69 -6.86 -7.38 1.02
C VAL A 69 -8.23 -7.77 1.56
N LEU A 70 -9.23 -7.76 0.70
CA LEU A 70 -10.60 -8.10 1.08
C LEU A 70 -10.79 -9.61 1.21
N SER A 71 -11.86 -10.01 1.92
CA SER A 71 -12.19 -11.42 2.08
C SER A 71 -12.36 -12.11 0.72
N GLY A 72 -11.70 -13.24 0.54
CA GLY A 72 -11.69 -14.00 -0.69
C GLY A 72 -10.69 -13.53 -1.75
N GLU A 73 -10.09 -12.36 -1.61
CA GLU A 73 -9.03 -11.89 -2.51
C GLU A 73 -7.68 -12.53 -2.20
N THR A 74 -6.86 -12.67 -3.22
CA THR A 74 -5.41 -12.86 -3.07
C THR A 74 -4.71 -11.50 -2.99
N SER A 75 -3.47 -11.49 -2.50
CA SER A 75 -2.60 -10.29 -2.50
C SER A 75 -2.49 -9.67 -3.90
N VAL A 76 -2.31 -10.50 -4.93
CA VAL A 76 -2.23 -10.05 -6.34
C VAL A 76 -3.54 -9.39 -6.79
N GLN A 77 -4.67 -10.00 -6.51
CA GLN A 77 -5.97 -9.41 -6.85
C GLN A 77 -6.18 -8.06 -6.16
N ALA A 78 -5.79 -7.97 -4.90
CA ALA A 78 -5.92 -6.74 -4.12
C ALA A 78 -5.04 -5.61 -4.69
N VAL A 79 -3.76 -5.86 -5.01
CA VAL A 79 -2.90 -4.80 -5.54
C VAL A 79 -3.38 -4.31 -6.92
N VAL A 80 -3.86 -5.20 -7.77
CA VAL A 80 -4.43 -4.82 -9.09
C VAL A 80 -5.69 -3.96 -8.88
N ARG A 81 -6.57 -4.34 -7.96
CA ARG A 81 -7.78 -3.58 -7.64
C ARG A 81 -7.45 -2.21 -7.06
N GLU A 82 -6.60 -2.14 -6.05
CA GLU A 82 -6.23 -0.89 -5.37
C GLU A 82 -5.58 0.11 -6.33
N VAL A 83 -4.63 -0.33 -7.15
CA VAL A 83 -3.99 0.55 -8.15
C VAL A 83 -5.01 1.09 -9.15
N ARG A 84 -5.96 0.27 -9.58
CA ARG A 84 -7.02 0.70 -10.50
C ARG A 84 -8.00 1.66 -9.83
N GLU A 85 -8.43 1.39 -8.61
CA GLU A 85 -9.40 2.21 -7.89
C GLU A 85 -8.82 3.56 -7.47
N GLU A 86 -7.62 3.57 -6.88
CA GLU A 86 -7.04 4.79 -6.31
C GLU A 86 -6.40 5.71 -7.34
N VAL A 87 -5.73 5.16 -8.36
CA VAL A 87 -4.94 5.94 -9.33
C VAL A 87 -5.30 5.67 -10.78
N GLY A 88 -6.24 4.78 -11.06
CA GLY A 88 -6.76 4.52 -12.40
C GLY A 88 -5.79 3.81 -13.35
N LEU A 89 -4.72 3.20 -12.83
CA LEU A 89 -3.72 2.52 -13.64
C LEU A 89 -3.95 1.00 -13.70
N ASP A 90 -3.53 0.39 -14.81
CA ASP A 90 -3.57 -1.06 -15.03
C ASP A 90 -2.16 -1.66 -14.92
N VAL A 91 -1.97 -2.55 -13.95
CA VAL A 91 -0.71 -3.25 -13.71
C VAL A 91 -0.75 -4.73 -14.09
N THR A 92 -1.83 -5.20 -14.73
CA THR A 92 -2.00 -6.63 -15.07
C THR A 92 -0.95 -7.17 -16.04
N GLY A 93 -0.31 -6.31 -16.82
CA GLY A 93 0.80 -6.68 -17.73
C GLY A 93 2.18 -6.71 -17.07
N GLN A 94 2.28 -6.42 -15.79
CA GLN A 94 3.51 -6.37 -15.02
C GLN A 94 3.78 -7.70 -14.31
N PRO A 95 5.03 -7.99 -13.87
CA PRO A 95 5.28 -9.07 -12.92
C PRO A 95 4.49 -8.86 -11.65
N LEU A 96 3.61 -9.82 -11.30
CA LEU A 96 2.68 -9.73 -10.17
C LEU A 96 3.20 -10.55 -8.99
N GLU A 97 4.44 -10.27 -8.57
CA GLU A 97 5.07 -10.87 -7.40
C GLU A 97 5.56 -9.75 -6.46
N PRO A 98 5.35 -9.89 -5.14
CA PRO A 98 5.90 -8.94 -4.19
C PRO A 98 7.42 -8.92 -4.22
N VAL A 99 8.02 -7.73 -4.15
CA VAL A 99 9.47 -7.55 -4.04
C VAL A 99 9.95 -7.55 -2.60
N TYR A 100 9.03 -7.32 -1.67
CA TYR A 100 9.29 -7.27 -0.23
C TYR A 100 8.01 -7.56 0.54
N ALA A 101 8.15 -8.19 1.71
CA ALA A 101 7.05 -8.37 2.65
C ALA A 101 7.54 -8.15 4.08
N TYR A 102 6.67 -7.62 4.93
CA TYR A 102 6.96 -7.44 6.34
C TYR A 102 5.73 -7.64 7.22
N LYS A 103 5.97 -7.83 8.52
CA LYS A 103 4.94 -7.91 9.54
C LYS A 103 5.05 -6.73 10.49
N ASN A 104 3.90 -6.24 10.94
CA ASN A 104 3.77 -5.35 12.08
C ASN A 104 3.01 -6.08 13.19
N VAL A 105 3.45 -5.94 14.42
CA VAL A 105 2.78 -6.52 15.59
C VAL A 105 2.57 -5.41 16.62
N ASP A 106 1.33 -5.11 16.91
CA ASP A 106 0.91 -4.19 17.96
C ASP A 106 -0.29 -4.81 18.68
N LEU A 107 -0.01 -5.55 19.75
CA LEU A 107 -1.04 -6.25 20.50
C LEU A 107 -1.91 -5.32 21.33
N GLU A 108 -1.42 -4.12 21.67
CA GLU A 108 -2.15 -3.15 22.45
C GLU A 108 -3.30 -2.53 21.64
N SER A 109 -3.01 -2.13 20.40
CA SER A 109 -4.03 -1.59 19.50
C SER A 109 -4.73 -2.64 18.65
N GLY A 110 -4.23 -3.88 18.64
CA GLY A 110 -4.72 -4.94 17.76
C GLY A 110 -4.39 -4.72 16.29
N ASP A 111 -3.33 -3.97 16.02
CA ASP A 111 -2.91 -3.58 14.66
C ASP A 111 -1.78 -4.49 14.16
N ASN A 112 -2.06 -5.79 14.15
CA ASN A 112 -1.17 -6.79 13.57
C ASN A 112 -1.49 -6.96 12.09
N TYR A 113 -0.50 -6.80 11.23
CA TYR A 113 -0.70 -6.97 9.80
C TYR A 113 0.56 -7.45 9.07
N ILE A 114 0.32 -8.07 7.94
CA ILE A 114 1.34 -8.44 6.95
C ILE A 114 1.15 -7.49 5.77
N VAL A 115 2.25 -7.00 5.20
CA VAL A 115 2.22 -6.15 4.01
C VAL A 115 3.06 -6.77 2.91
N ASP A 116 2.48 -6.88 1.72
CA ASP A 116 3.19 -7.21 0.49
C ASP A 116 3.45 -5.92 -0.30
N ILE A 117 4.69 -5.66 -0.64
CA ILE A 117 5.10 -4.51 -1.45
C ILE A 117 5.41 -5.00 -2.87
N TYR A 118 4.74 -4.39 -3.86
CA TYR A 118 4.95 -4.62 -5.28
C TYR A 118 5.70 -3.44 -5.91
N HIS A 119 6.46 -3.70 -6.95
CA HIS A 119 7.17 -2.67 -7.71
C HIS A 119 6.85 -2.81 -9.21
N PHE A 120 6.17 -1.82 -9.75
CA PHE A 120 5.75 -1.77 -11.14
C PHE A 120 6.47 -0.67 -11.90
N HIS A 121 6.88 -0.97 -13.13
CA HIS A 121 7.51 -0.02 -14.05
C HIS A 121 6.54 0.27 -15.19
N LEU A 122 6.02 1.50 -15.25
CA LEU A 122 5.00 1.89 -16.22
C LEU A 122 5.46 3.11 -17.03
N ASP A 123 5.12 3.11 -18.32
CA ASP A 123 5.25 4.30 -19.19
C ASP A 123 4.01 5.19 -19.01
N VAL A 124 3.99 5.95 -17.93
CA VAL A 124 2.86 6.78 -17.52
C VAL A 124 3.33 8.13 -16.99
N SER A 125 2.42 9.11 -17.02
CA SER A 125 2.59 10.43 -16.41
C SER A 125 1.40 10.75 -15.50
N THR A 126 1.42 11.92 -14.85
CA THR A 126 0.28 12.38 -14.04
C THR A 126 -1.00 12.54 -14.86
N ASP A 127 -0.91 12.74 -16.17
CA ASP A 127 -2.07 12.83 -17.07
C ASP A 127 -2.82 11.49 -17.20
N ASP A 128 -2.14 10.38 -16.93
CA ASP A 128 -2.73 9.03 -16.97
C ASP A 128 -3.37 8.64 -15.64
N VAL A 129 -3.16 9.42 -14.59
CA VAL A 129 -3.65 9.14 -13.23
C VAL A 129 -5.04 9.73 -13.05
N THR A 130 -5.96 8.91 -12.55
CA THR A 130 -7.29 9.35 -12.11
C THR A 130 -7.42 9.03 -10.62
N LEU A 131 -7.44 10.07 -9.78
CA LEU A 131 -7.54 9.90 -8.34
C LEU A 131 -8.96 9.55 -7.90
N GLN A 132 -9.08 8.72 -6.89
CA GLN A 132 -10.30 8.51 -6.14
C GLN A 132 -10.44 9.63 -5.10
N ASP A 133 -11.40 10.54 -5.29
CA ASP A 133 -11.55 11.76 -4.50
C ASP A 133 -11.66 11.54 -2.98
N SER A 134 -12.25 10.41 -2.57
CA SER A 134 -12.35 10.05 -1.15
C SER A 134 -11.02 9.64 -0.52
N GLU A 135 -10.04 9.25 -1.35
CA GLU A 135 -8.75 8.71 -0.89
C GLU A 135 -7.63 9.75 -0.99
N ALA A 136 -7.52 10.45 -2.10
CA ALA A 136 -6.41 11.35 -2.38
C ALA A 136 -6.87 12.68 -3.00
N ILE A 137 -6.14 13.75 -2.69
CA ILE A 137 -6.39 15.11 -3.19
C ILE A 137 -5.35 15.57 -4.21
N ASP A 138 -4.21 14.90 -4.29
CA ASP A 138 -3.12 15.24 -5.23
C ASP A 138 -2.27 14.01 -5.54
N CYS A 139 -1.52 14.08 -6.64
CA CYS A 139 -0.52 13.09 -7.00
C CYS A 139 0.69 13.74 -7.67
N ALA A 140 1.83 13.09 -7.59
CA ALA A 140 3.05 13.50 -8.27
C ALA A 140 3.93 12.28 -8.59
N PHE A 141 4.78 12.42 -9.60
CA PHE A 141 5.94 11.55 -9.78
C PHE A 141 7.14 12.24 -9.13
N ALA A 142 7.65 11.68 -8.04
CA ALA A 142 8.71 12.24 -7.23
C ALA A 142 10.00 11.44 -7.38
N THR A 143 11.13 12.14 -7.31
CA THR A 143 12.44 11.49 -7.16
C THR A 143 12.56 10.90 -5.76
N TRP A 144 13.51 9.96 -5.58
CA TRP A 144 13.76 9.41 -4.26
C TRP A 144 14.20 10.48 -3.25
N ASP A 145 14.99 11.47 -3.69
CA ASP A 145 15.43 12.58 -2.84
C ASP A 145 14.24 13.44 -2.37
N GLU A 146 13.25 13.67 -3.23
CA GLU A 146 12.03 14.38 -2.86
C GLU A 146 11.19 13.57 -1.85
N ILE A 147 11.12 12.26 -1.99
CA ILE A 147 10.48 11.36 -1.02
C ILE A 147 11.23 11.39 0.32
N CYS A 148 12.56 11.36 0.31
CA CYS A 148 13.36 11.50 1.51
C CYS A 148 13.08 12.82 2.25
N ALA A 149 12.97 13.92 1.51
CA ALA A 149 12.63 15.23 2.09
C ALA A 149 11.25 15.23 2.76
N LEU A 150 10.25 14.62 2.13
CA LEU A 150 8.92 14.46 2.74
C LEU A 150 8.97 13.60 4.00
N ALA A 151 9.76 12.53 3.99
CA ALA A 151 9.93 11.66 5.15
C ALA A 151 10.64 12.39 6.30
N ASP A 152 11.65 13.20 6.02
CA ASP A 152 12.36 14.02 7.02
C ASP A 152 11.44 15.06 7.67
N GLU A 153 10.44 15.55 6.92
CA GLU A 153 9.40 16.43 7.45
C GLU A 153 8.31 15.69 8.24
N GLY A 154 8.36 14.36 8.30
CA GLY A 154 7.33 13.54 8.93
C GLY A 154 6.01 13.54 8.15
N LYS A 155 6.08 13.59 6.80
CA LYS A 155 4.91 13.69 5.91
C LYS A 155 4.82 12.57 4.88
N PHE A 156 5.59 11.49 5.04
CA PHE A 156 5.57 10.35 4.14
C PHE A 156 5.37 9.05 4.90
N LEU A 157 4.38 8.26 4.48
CA LEU A 157 4.03 7.00 5.15
C LEU A 157 4.87 5.83 4.64
N HIS A 158 5.17 4.89 5.55
CA HIS A 158 5.86 3.62 5.27
C HIS A 158 7.27 3.78 4.67
N PHE A 159 7.90 4.94 4.85
CA PHE A 159 9.17 5.27 4.23
C PHE A 159 10.27 4.21 4.45
N SER A 160 10.47 3.78 5.69
CA SER A 160 11.52 2.81 6.02
C SER A 160 11.31 1.46 5.34
N ARG A 161 10.07 1.04 5.18
CA ARG A 161 9.71 -0.23 4.51
C ARG A 161 9.87 -0.15 3.00
N LEU A 162 9.47 0.96 2.40
CA LEU A 162 9.70 1.22 0.97
C LEU A 162 11.18 1.29 0.66
N ARG A 163 11.97 1.96 1.50
CA ARG A 163 13.42 2.01 1.38
C ARG A 163 14.04 0.61 1.43
N GLN A 164 13.64 -0.22 2.40
CA GLN A 164 14.10 -1.61 2.51
C GLN A 164 13.76 -2.43 1.27
N ALA A 165 12.56 -2.25 0.70
CA ALA A 165 12.15 -2.93 -0.52
C ALA A 165 13.05 -2.54 -1.71
N LEU A 166 13.31 -1.26 -1.91
CA LEU A 166 14.13 -0.76 -3.00
C LEU A 166 15.62 -1.11 -2.83
N GLU A 167 16.14 -1.06 -1.61
CA GLU A 167 17.50 -1.52 -1.29
C GLU A 167 17.66 -3.02 -1.58
N GLY A 168 16.66 -3.84 -1.25
CA GLY A 168 16.64 -5.27 -1.52
C GLY A 168 16.67 -5.61 -3.02
N GLU A 169 16.10 -4.74 -3.86
CA GLU A 169 16.17 -4.87 -5.32
C GLU A 169 17.46 -4.30 -5.92
N GLY A 170 18.30 -3.63 -5.12
CA GLY A 170 19.52 -2.96 -5.60
C GLY A 170 19.22 -1.67 -6.39
N VAL A 171 18.07 -1.05 -6.17
CA VAL A 171 17.65 0.23 -6.81
C VAL A 171 18.23 1.44 -6.08
N LEU A 172 18.44 1.31 -4.78
CA LEU A 172 19.07 2.32 -3.93
C LEU A 172 20.45 1.89 -3.48
#